data_a2976c51180a76f077c3cef0a02d3840
#
_entry.id   a2976c51180a76f077c3cef0a02d3840
#
_cell.length_a   1.000
_cell.length_b   1.000
_cell.length_c   1.000
_cell.angle_alpha   90.00
_cell.angle_beta   90.00
_cell.angle_gamma   90.00
#
_symmetry.space_group_name_H-M   'P 1'
#
loop_
_entity.id
_entity.type
_entity.pdbx_description
1 polymer ?
#
loop_
_entity_poly.entity_id
_entity_poly.type
_entity_poly.pdbx_seq_one_letter_code
_entity_poly.pdbx_strand_id
1 'polypeptide(L)'
;MNSISNYCRFIGRLTEDPKMVEFDNTRLWTFSLAISEYRKEKSGEKKKTVNFFDFEAWDSGGDAIGRHCCKGDIIDLVASARNNSWTDKNGNKKFSTKFRVKEFKLFNQKPKEQFV
;
A
#
# COMPACT_ATOMS: atom_id res chain seq x y z
N MET A 1 -1.36 -4.09 -20.30
CA MET A 1 0.05 -3.75 -20.44
C MET A 1 0.50 -2.80 -19.36
N ASN A 2 1.59 -3.11 -18.71
CA ASN A 2 2.11 -2.23 -17.68
C ASN A 2 2.88 -1.08 -18.29
N SER A 3 2.64 0.10 -17.78
CA SER A 3 3.35 1.27 -18.26
C SER A 3 4.59 1.49 -17.40
N ILE A 4 5.73 1.62 -18.04
CA ILE A 4 6.95 1.90 -17.30
C ILE A 4 7.07 3.38 -16.94
N SER A 5 6.18 4.22 -17.45
CA SER A 5 6.20 5.64 -17.14
C SER A 5 5.57 5.95 -15.78
N ASN A 6 4.86 5.00 -15.21
CA ASN A 6 4.23 5.18 -13.89
C ASN A 6 4.34 3.86 -13.13
N TYR A 7 5.55 3.59 -12.68
CA TYR A 7 5.90 2.32 -12.06
C TYR A 7 6.58 2.61 -10.73
N CYS A 8 5.92 2.23 -9.65
CA CYS A 8 6.44 2.43 -8.32
C CYS A 8 6.50 1.09 -7.61
N ARG A 9 7.64 0.75 -7.05
CA ARG A 9 7.80 -0.49 -6.32
C ARG A 9 8.08 -0.20 -4.86
N PHE A 10 7.37 -0.87 -3.99
CA PHE A 10 7.53 -0.70 -2.56
C PHE A 10 7.63 -2.04 -1.87
N ILE A 11 8.46 -2.09 -0.85
CA ILE A 11 8.49 -3.21 0.06
C ILE A 11 8.29 -2.62 1.44
N GLY A 12 7.26 -3.06 2.13
CA GLY A 12 6.94 -2.49 3.42
C GLY A 12 6.08 -3.41 4.26
N ARG A 13 5.77 -2.95 5.44
CA ARG A 13 5.02 -3.72 6.43
C ARG A 13 3.66 -3.07 6.65
N LEU A 14 2.59 -3.86 6.59
CA LEU A 14 1.26 -3.33 6.82
C LEU A 14 1.14 -2.77 8.23
N THR A 15 0.62 -1.58 8.36
CA THR A 15 0.44 -0.92 9.65
C THR A 15 -0.85 -1.32 10.32
N GLU A 16 -1.82 -1.82 9.54
CA GLU A 16 -3.10 -2.28 10.02
C GLU A 16 -3.61 -3.35 9.07
N ASP A 17 -4.65 -4.06 9.47
CA ASP A 17 -5.30 -4.99 8.57
C ASP A 17 -5.92 -4.22 7.41
N PRO A 18 -5.92 -4.78 6.19
CA PRO A 18 -6.59 -4.12 5.07
C PRO A 18 -8.08 -3.93 5.34
N LYS A 19 -8.62 -2.82 4.86
CA LYS A 19 -10.03 -2.50 5.03
C LYS A 19 -10.72 -2.50 3.67
N MET A 20 -11.96 -2.90 3.64
CA MET A 20 -12.71 -3.02 2.40
C MET A 20 -13.94 -2.15 2.41
N VAL A 21 -14.19 -1.49 1.29
CA VAL A 21 -15.42 -0.76 1.04
C VAL A 21 -16.02 -1.28 -0.24
N GLU A 22 -17.29 -1.56 -0.22
CA GLU A 22 -17.98 -2.07 -1.40
C GLU A 22 -18.81 -0.99 -2.06
N PHE A 23 -18.66 -0.86 -3.39
CA PHE A 23 -19.44 0.09 -4.17
C PHE A 23 -20.10 -0.69 -5.28
N ASP A 24 -21.41 -0.67 -5.36
CA ASP A 24 -22.13 -1.39 -6.41
C ASP A 24 -21.54 -2.78 -6.62
N ASN A 25 -20.83 -3.00 -7.70
CA ASN A 25 -20.27 -4.30 -7.99
C ASN A 25 -18.75 -4.32 -7.87
N THR A 26 -18.17 -3.31 -7.24
CA THR A 26 -16.71 -3.24 -7.08
C THR A 26 -16.35 -3.20 -5.62
N ARG A 27 -15.16 -3.68 -5.32
CA ARG A 27 -14.63 -3.69 -3.96
C ARG A 27 -13.30 -2.95 -3.94
N LEU A 28 -13.19 -2.03 -3.02
CA LEU A 28 -11.95 -1.28 -2.83
C LEU A 28 -11.33 -1.70 -1.51
N TRP A 29 -10.10 -2.19 -1.58
CA TRP A 29 -9.32 -2.50 -0.39
C TRP A 29 -8.27 -1.42 -0.20
N THR A 30 -8.13 -0.95 1.03
CA THR A 30 -7.14 0.08 1.36
C THR A 30 -6.26 -0.42 2.50
N PHE A 31 -5.01 -0.02 2.45
CA PHE A 31 -4.05 -0.35 3.49
C PHE A 31 -2.89 0.63 3.44
N SER A 32 -2.13 0.69 4.52
CA SER A 32 -0.95 1.54 4.59
C SER A 32 0.27 0.69 4.84
N LEU A 33 1.39 1.09 4.27
CA LEU A 33 2.67 0.43 4.51
C LEU A 33 3.62 1.38 5.21
N ALA A 34 4.36 0.82 6.16
CA ALA A 34 5.51 1.49 6.74
C ALA A 34 6.72 1.02 5.96
N ILE A 35 7.41 1.96 5.34
CA ILE A 35 8.55 1.67 4.49
C ILE A 35 9.78 2.28 5.14
N SER A 36 10.74 1.42 5.50
CA SER A 36 11.94 1.86 6.20
C SER A 36 13.07 2.11 5.22
N GLU A 37 13.76 3.20 5.42
CA GLU A 37 14.94 3.52 4.66
C GLU A 37 16.06 3.83 5.61
N TYR A 38 17.28 3.44 5.25
CA TYR A 38 18.43 3.66 6.09
C TYR A 38 19.42 4.55 5.36
N ARG A 39 19.98 5.49 6.10
CA ARG A 39 20.95 6.41 5.55
C ARG A 39 22.15 6.46 6.49
N LYS A 40 23.35 6.53 5.91
CA LYS A 40 24.56 6.67 6.70
C LYS A 40 24.88 8.14 6.82
N GLU A 41 25.03 8.61 8.05
CA GLU A 41 25.40 9.99 8.31
C GLU A 41 26.91 10.17 8.12
N LYS A 42 27.34 11.42 8.04
CA LYS A 42 28.77 11.72 7.93
C LYS A 42 29.55 11.20 9.13
N SER A 43 28.91 11.11 10.28
CA SER A 43 29.54 10.58 11.49
C SER A 43 29.74 9.07 11.46
N GLY A 44 29.21 8.41 10.44
CA GLY A 44 29.26 6.95 10.36
C GLY A 44 28.05 6.26 10.96
N GLU A 45 27.18 6.99 11.63
CA GLU A 45 25.99 6.42 12.21
C GLU A 45 24.94 6.15 11.15
N LYS A 46 24.17 5.09 11.32
CA LYS A 46 23.05 4.79 10.45
C LYS A 46 21.81 5.44 11.02
N LYS A 47 21.08 6.12 10.15
CA LYS A 47 19.83 6.74 10.55
C LYS A 47 18.70 6.05 9.81
N LYS A 48 17.65 5.68 10.53
CA LYS A 48 16.48 5.05 9.97
C LYS A 48 15.39 6.09 9.80
N THR A 49 14.78 6.09 8.62
CA THR A 49 13.62 6.93 8.34
C THR A 49 12.49 6.00 7.94
N VAL A 50 11.30 6.25 8.46
CA VAL A 50 10.13 5.45 8.11
C VAL A 50 9.14 6.36 7.41
N ASN A 51 8.72 5.93 6.23
CA ASN A 51 7.69 6.64 5.48
C ASN A 51 6.44 5.79 5.45
N PHE A 52 5.29 6.45 5.48
CA PHE A 52 4.00 5.76 5.45
C PHE A 52 3.26 6.17 4.19
N PHE A 53 2.82 5.19 3.43
CA PHE A 53 2.06 5.47 2.21
C PHE A 53 0.78 4.66 2.19
N ASP A 54 -0.25 5.25 1.60
CA ASP A 54 -1.56 4.61 1.49
C ASP A 54 -1.71 3.99 0.12
N PHE A 55 -2.30 2.81 0.09
CA PHE A 55 -2.46 2.02 -1.12
C PHE A 55 -3.92 1.62 -1.31
N GLU A 56 -4.30 1.48 -2.56
CA GLU A 56 -5.61 0.98 -2.92
C GLU A 56 -5.47 -0.21 -3.85
N ALA A 57 -6.33 -1.19 -3.68
CA ALA A 57 -6.36 -2.36 -4.55
C ALA A 57 -7.82 -2.72 -4.82
N TRP A 58 -8.11 -2.98 -6.08
CA TRP A 58 -9.49 -3.19 -6.52
C TRP A 58 -9.80 -4.65 -6.82
N ASP A 59 -11.02 -5.03 -6.46
CA ASP A 59 -11.64 -6.33 -6.82
C ASP A 59 -10.76 -7.53 -6.50
N SER A 60 -10.51 -8.40 -7.47
CA SER A 60 -9.81 -9.66 -7.19
C SER A 60 -8.41 -9.48 -6.61
N GLY A 61 -7.67 -8.46 -7.09
CA GLY A 61 -6.35 -8.17 -6.53
C GLY A 61 -6.44 -7.72 -5.08
N GLY A 62 -7.41 -6.84 -4.80
CA GLY A 62 -7.66 -6.40 -3.45
C GLY A 62 -8.13 -7.53 -2.55
N ASP A 63 -9.02 -8.38 -3.06
CA ASP A 63 -9.52 -9.53 -2.31
C ASP A 63 -8.39 -10.45 -1.88
N ALA A 64 -7.42 -10.67 -2.76
CA ALA A 64 -6.27 -11.51 -2.44
C ALA A 64 -5.46 -10.91 -1.30
N ILE A 65 -5.23 -9.60 -1.33
CA ILE A 65 -4.52 -8.91 -0.26
C ILE A 65 -5.32 -9.01 1.04
N GLY A 66 -6.61 -8.74 0.99
CA GLY A 66 -7.47 -8.80 2.17
C GLY A 66 -7.52 -10.19 2.79
N ARG A 67 -7.47 -11.23 1.93
CA ARG A 67 -7.55 -12.60 2.41
C ARG A 67 -6.24 -13.06 3.03
N HIS A 68 -5.11 -12.61 2.50
CA HIS A 68 -3.81 -13.16 2.89
C HIS A 68 -2.93 -12.24 3.74
N CYS A 69 -3.27 -10.98 3.87
CA CYS A 69 -2.44 -10.04 4.61
C CYS A 69 -3.10 -9.56 5.88
N CYS A 70 -2.30 -9.31 6.88
CA CYS A 70 -2.77 -8.67 8.09
C CYS A 70 -1.68 -7.74 8.61
N LYS A 71 -2.04 -6.98 9.63
CA LYS A 71 -1.13 -6.04 10.28
C LYS A 71 0.20 -6.73 10.58
N GLY A 72 1.27 -6.10 10.20
CA GLY A 72 2.62 -6.59 10.45
C GLY A 72 3.23 -7.41 9.33
N ASP A 73 2.44 -7.86 8.36
CA ASP A 73 2.97 -8.64 7.25
C ASP A 73 3.79 -7.76 6.30
N ILE A 74 4.78 -8.36 5.67
CA ILE A 74 5.62 -7.66 4.70
C ILE A 74 5.14 -8.00 3.30
N ILE A 75 4.97 -6.99 2.49
CA ILE A 75 4.52 -7.14 1.11
C ILE A 75 5.46 -6.38 0.18
N ASP A 76 5.72 -6.98 -1.00
CA ASP A 76 6.45 -6.37 -2.08
C ASP A 76 5.42 -6.11 -3.17
N LEU A 77 5.26 -4.86 -3.58
CA LEU A 77 4.24 -4.56 -4.56
C LEU A 77 4.70 -3.55 -5.59
N VAL A 78 4.03 -3.59 -6.72
CA VAL A 78 4.19 -2.59 -7.77
C VAL A 78 2.87 -1.84 -7.86
N ALA A 79 2.96 -0.54 -7.92
CA ALA A 79 1.79 0.33 -7.97
C ALA A 79 2.00 1.46 -8.96
N SER A 80 0.91 2.10 -9.34
CA SER A 80 0.98 3.34 -10.09
C SER A 80 0.54 4.47 -9.17
N ALA A 81 1.20 5.61 -9.32
CA ALA A 81 0.82 6.80 -8.58
C ALA A 81 -0.42 7.42 -9.23
N ARG A 82 -1.36 7.83 -8.43
CA ARG A 82 -2.62 8.42 -8.89
C ARG A 82 -2.89 9.71 -8.16
N ASN A 83 -3.36 10.68 -8.89
CA ASN A 83 -3.81 11.92 -8.29
C ASN A 83 -5.20 11.68 -7.69
N ASN A 84 -5.39 12.21 -6.52
CA ASN A 84 -6.69 12.20 -5.89
C ASN A 84 -6.99 13.66 -5.54
N SER A 85 -8.01 14.22 -6.16
CA SER A 85 -8.36 15.62 -5.92
C SER A 85 -9.81 15.73 -5.45
N TRP A 86 -10.06 16.68 -4.60
CA TRP A 86 -11.42 16.94 -4.11
C TRP A 86 -11.51 18.40 -3.70
N THR A 87 -12.73 18.87 -3.49
CA THR A 87 -12.97 20.23 -3.02
C THR A 87 -13.46 20.13 -1.58
N ASP A 88 -12.84 20.87 -0.68
CA ASP A 88 -13.21 20.83 0.71
C ASP A 88 -14.46 21.71 0.98
N LYS A 89 -14.87 21.78 2.25
CA LYS A 89 -16.06 22.52 2.62
C LYS A 89 -15.98 24.00 2.32
N ASN A 90 -14.78 24.53 2.30
CA ASN A 90 -14.56 25.95 2.05
C ASN A 90 -14.35 26.28 0.58
N GLY A 91 -14.53 25.30 -0.31
CA GLY A 91 -14.35 25.50 -1.74
C GLY A 91 -12.90 25.43 -2.21
N ASN A 92 -12.00 25.04 -1.32
CA ASN A 92 -10.59 24.91 -1.71
C ASN A 92 -10.32 23.57 -2.35
N LYS A 93 -9.54 23.58 -3.41
CA LYS A 93 -9.17 22.37 -4.09
C LYS A 93 -8.02 21.70 -3.37
N LYS A 94 -8.16 20.42 -3.07
CA LYS A 94 -7.15 19.65 -2.36
C LYS A 94 -6.66 18.52 -3.24
N PHE A 95 -5.41 18.11 -3.03
CA PHE A 95 -4.79 17.05 -3.79
C PHE A 95 -4.06 16.11 -2.86
N SER A 96 -4.02 14.87 -3.22
CA SER A 96 -3.14 13.92 -2.56
C SER A 96 -2.72 12.87 -3.59
N THR A 97 -1.70 12.10 -3.26
CA THR A 97 -1.26 11.02 -4.12
C THR A 97 -1.66 9.72 -3.48
N LYS A 98 -2.27 8.84 -4.27
CA LYS A 98 -2.59 7.49 -3.85
C LYS A 98 -1.86 6.53 -4.77
N PHE A 99 -1.58 5.35 -4.27
CA PHE A 99 -0.89 4.33 -5.04
C PHE A 99 -1.85 3.18 -5.29
N ARG A 100 -2.06 2.86 -6.57
CA ARG A 100 -2.95 1.77 -6.95
C ARG A 100 -2.12 0.54 -7.25
N VAL A 101 -2.37 -0.53 -6.50
CA VAL A 101 -1.61 -1.77 -6.63
C VAL A 101 -1.89 -2.43 -7.96
N LYS A 102 -0.83 -2.86 -8.64
CA LYS A 102 -0.94 -3.60 -9.89
C LYS A 102 -0.58 -5.06 -9.71
N GLU A 103 0.44 -5.34 -8.92
CA GLU A 103 0.83 -6.70 -8.62
C GLU A 103 1.54 -6.73 -7.29
N PHE A 104 1.57 -7.86 -6.64
CA PHE A 104 2.20 -7.96 -5.34
C PHE A 104 2.71 -9.37 -5.07
N LYS A 105 3.61 -9.46 -4.10
CA LYS A 105 4.16 -10.72 -3.65
C LYS A 105 4.28 -10.65 -2.13
N LEU A 106 3.90 -11.70 -1.46
CA LEU A 106 3.96 -11.76 0.00
C LEU A 106 5.22 -12.48 0.45
N PHE A 107 5.86 -11.93 1.48
CA PHE A 107 7.04 -12.52 2.06
C PHE A 107 6.68 -13.31 3.30
N ASN A 108 7.31 -14.46 3.44
CA ASN A 108 7.17 -15.26 4.67
C ASN A 108 5.74 -15.41 5.11
N GLN A 109 4.86 -15.55 4.12
CA GLN A 109 3.48 -15.60 4.43
C GLN A 109 3.09 -16.92 5.03
N LYS A 110 2.37 -16.88 6.14
CA LYS A 110 1.74 -18.05 6.70
C LYS A 110 0.26 -17.94 6.42
N PRO A 111 -0.43 -19.05 6.19
CA PRO A 111 -1.86 -18.99 6.02
C PRO A 111 -2.49 -18.38 7.26
N LYS A 112 -3.47 -17.52 7.06
CA LYS A 112 -4.15 -16.89 8.18
C LYS A 112 -4.84 -17.88 9.05
N GLU A 113 -5.28 -19.04 8.51
CA GLU A 113 -5.83 -20.00 9.24
C GLU A 113 -5.07 -21.16 9.23
N GLN A 114 -4.65 -21.61 10.15
CA GLN A 114 -3.90 -22.61 10.18
C GLN A 114 -4.34 -23.58 10.94
N PHE A 115 -4.92 -23.84 11.12
CA PHE A 115 -5.27 -24.58 11.64
C PHE A 115 -5.95 -25.19 11.80
N VAL A 116 -5.97 -25.47 11.90
CA VAL A 116 -6.61 -26.05 12.14
C VAL A 116 -6.66 -26.89 12.62
#